data_78f88c1a00a06a98a0403a8c482f0e0a
#
_entry.id   78f88c1a00a06a98a0403a8c482f0e0a
#
_cell.length_a   1.000
_cell.length_b   1.000
_cell.length_c   1.000
_cell.angle_alpha   90.00
_cell.angle_beta   90.00
_cell.angle_gamma   90.00
#
_symmetry.space_group_name_H-M   'P 1'
#
loop_
_entity.id
_entity.type
_entity.pdbx_description
1 polymer ?
#
loop_
_entity_poly.entity_id
_entity_poly.type
_entity_poly.pdbx_seq_one_letter_code
_entity_poly.pdbx_strand_id
1 'polypeptide(L)'
;MLKSINSEKKVIYEAMQRCRSGTLALFDGIDEARFCKQAHPEFSPAGWHLGHIAYTEALWILERCAGLPTLFPEYRQLLAADGLPKYDR
;
A
#
# COMPACT_ATOMS: atom_id res chain seq x y z
N MET A 1 -26.42 19.85 -3.17
CA MET A 1 -25.05 19.63 -3.67
C MET A 1 -24.08 19.20 -2.59
N LEU A 2 -23.94 19.93 -1.48
CA LEU A 2 -23.02 19.55 -0.39
C LEU A 2 -23.34 18.18 0.22
N LYS A 3 -24.63 17.84 0.39
CA LYS A 3 -25.04 16.54 0.90
C LYS A 3 -24.63 15.39 -0.05
N SER A 4 -24.77 15.60 -1.37
CA SER A 4 -24.35 14.62 -2.38
C SER A 4 -22.85 14.37 -2.32
N ILE A 5 -22.04 15.42 -2.26
CA ILE A 5 -20.58 15.33 -2.19
C ILE A 5 -20.16 14.58 -0.91
N ASN A 6 -20.78 14.90 0.23
CA ASN A 6 -20.49 14.25 1.50
C ASN A 6 -20.92 12.78 1.48
N SER A 7 -22.04 12.46 0.84
CA SER A 7 -22.50 11.07 0.69
C SER A 7 -21.57 10.28 -0.19
N GLU A 8 -21.09 10.85 -1.29
CA GLU A 8 -20.12 10.23 -2.18
C GLU A 8 -18.79 9.96 -1.46
N LYS A 9 -18.29 10.95 -0.71
CA LYS A 9 -17.07 10.79 0.08
C LYS A 9 -17.21 9.67 1.11
N LYS A 10 -18.36 9.57 1.76
CA LYS A 10 -18.63 8.51 2.73
C LYS A 10 -18.61 7.13 2.08
N VAL A 11 -19.26 7.00 0.93
CA VAL A 11 -19.28 5.73 0.18
C VAL A 11 -17.88 5.30 -0.21
N ILE A 12 -17.07 6.23 -0.73
CA ILE A 12 -15.68 5.96 -1.11
C ILE A 12 -14.86 5.57 0.11
N TYR A 13 -14.97 6.31 1.20
CA TYR A 13 -14.26 6.02 2.45
C TYR A 13 -14.58 4.63 2.98
N GLU A 14 -15.86 4.28 3.04
CA GLU A 14 -16.29 2.96 3.50
C GLU A 14 -15.79 1.84 2.59
N ALA A 15 -15.82 2.07 1.27
CA ALA A 15 -15.29 1.11 0.31
C ALA A 15 -13.79 0.89 0.50
N MET A 16 -13.02 1.97 0.70
CA MET A 16 -11.58 1.90 0.96
C MET A 16 -11.29 1.14 2.25
N GLN A 17 -12.08 1.38 3.30
CA GLN A 17 -11.92 0.65 4.56
C GLN A 17 -12.18 -0.85 4.39
N ARG A 18 -13.22 -1.22 3.65
CA ARG A 18 -13.50 -2.63 3.36
C ARG A 18 -12.36 -3.29 2.57
N CYS A 19 -11.83 -2.59 1.56
CA CYS A 19 -10.70 -3.09 0.79
C CYS A 19 -9.45 -3.27 1.66
N ARG A 20 -9.17 -2.30 2.54
CA ARG A 20 -8.03 -2.38 3.46
C ARG A 20 -8.20 -3.53 4.45
N SER A 21 -9.38 -3.70 5.00
CA SER A 21 -9.67 -4.81 5.92
C SER A 21 -9.46 -6.16 5.24
N GLY A 22 -9.91 -6.30 4.00
CA GLY A 22 -9.68 -7.51 3.21
C GLY A 22 -8.20 -7.75 2.93
N THR A 23 -7.47 -6.71 2.56
CA THR A 23 -6.02 -6.79 2.33
C THR A 23 -5.29 -7.23 3.60
N LEU A 24 -5.57 -6.59 4.73
CA LEU A 24 -4.91 -6.92 5.99
C LEU A 24 -5.26 -8.33 6.45
N ALA A 25 -6.48 -8.80 6.21
CA ALA A 25 -6.90 -10.15 6.55
C ALA A 25 -6.08 -11.22 5.83
N LEU A 26 -5.59 -10.94 4.61
CA LEU A 26 -4.74 -11.86 3.87
C LEU A 26 -3.40 -12.12 4.57
N PHE A 27 -2.94 -11.18 5.38
CA PHE A 27 -1.67 -11.29 6.10
C PHE A 27 -1.85 -11.69 7.56
N ASP A 28 -3.09 -11.86 8.02
CA ASP A 28 -3.38 -12.25 9.39
C ASP A 28 -2.84 -13.66 9.67
N GLY A 29 -2.17 -13.81 10.81
CA GLY A 29 -1.60 -15.10 11.19
C GLY A 29 -0.28 -15.46 10.50
N ILE A 30 0.24 -14.61 9.61
CA ILE A 30 1.55 -14.83 8.99
C ILE A 30 2.64 -14.36 9.97
N ASP A 31 3.58 -15.22 10.30
CA ASP A 31 4.71 -14.84 11.16
C ASP A 31 5.71 -13.94 10.40
N GLU A 32 6.59 -13.27 11.14
CA GLU A 32 7.55 -12.33 10.57
C GLU A 32 8.49 -13.02 9.56
N ALA A 33 8.92 -14.23 9.85
CA ALA A 33 9.83 -14.97 8.97
C ALA A 33 9.19 -15.22 7.60
N ARG A 34 7.92 -15.63 7.57
CA ARG A 34 7.19 -15.85 6.31
C ARG A 34 6.86 -14.54 5.62
N PHE A 35 6.51 -13.51 6.38
CA PHE A 35 6.18 -12.19 5.88
C PHE A 35 7.35 -11.57 5.12
N CYS A 36 8.57 -11.77 5.60
CA CYS A 36 9.79 -11.22 5.02
C CYS A 36 10.50 -12.15 4.05
N LYS A 37 10.03 -13.40 3.89
CA LYS A 37 10.71 -14.40 3.08
C LYS A 37 10.54 -14.15 1.59
N GLN A 38 11.66 -14.12 0.87
CA GLN A 38 11.66 -14.19 -0.58
C GLN A 38 11.79 -15.66 -1.00
N ALA A 39 10.67 -16.28 -1.38
CA ALA A 39 10.64 -17.69 -1.73
C ALA A 39 11.37 -18.01 -3.03
N HIS A 40 11.48 -17.02 -3.93
CA HIS A 40 12.15 -17.15 -5.23
C HIS A 40 12.62 -15.77 -5.67
N PRO A 41 13.77 -15.64 -6.38
CA PRO A 41 14.28 -14.33 -6.82
C PRO A 41 13.32 -13.54 -7.70
N GLU A 42 12.39 -14.21 -8.37
CA GLU A 42 11.37 -13.56 -9.19
C GLU A 42 10.12 -13.16 -8.40
N PHE A 43 10.04 -13.51 -7.13
CA PHE A 43 8.89 -13.21 -6.26
C PHE A 43 9.30 -12.25 -5.17
N SER A 44 8.51 -11.20 -4.98
CA SER A 44 8.71 -10.29 -3.86
C SER A 44 8.13 -10.88 -2.58
N PRO A 45 8.72 -10.59 -1.41
CA PRO A 45 8.14 -11.03 -0.14
C PRO A 45 6.71 -10.51 0.06
N ALA A 46 5.89 -11.24 0.82
CA ALA A 46 4.53 -10.80 1.15
C ALA A 46 4.53 -9.41 1.78
N GLY A 47 5.47 -9.14 2.68
CA GLY A 47 5.62 -7.82 3.30
C GLY A 47 5.95 -6.72 2.32
N TRP A 48 6.69 -7.02 1.26
CA TRP A 48 6.96 -6.05 0.20
C TRP A 48 5.65 -5.61 -0.48
N HIS A 49 4.78 -6.56 -0.81
CA HIS A 49 3.51 -6.26 -1.45
C HIS A 49 2.62 -5.37 -0.57
N LEU A 50 2.53 -5.67 0.72
CA LEU A 50 1.76 -4.84 1.63
C LEU A 50 2.35 -3.43 1.74
N GLY A 51 3.67 -3.33 1.88
CA GLY A 51 4.38 -2.05 1.92
C GLY A 51 4.21 -1.26 0.63
N HIS A 52 4.29 -1.94 -0.52
CA HIS A 52 4.08 -1.32 -1.84
C HIS A 52 2.66 -0.73 -1.98
N ILE A 53 1.65 -1.44 -1.52
CA ILE A 53 0.27 -0.94 -1.53
C ILE A 53 0.17 0.36 -0.73
N ALA A 54 0.68 0.36 0.50
CA ALA A 54 0.63 1.54 1.37
C ALA A 54 1.45 2.70 0.78
N TYR A 55 2.64 2.42 0.27
CA TYR A 55 3.48 3.43 -0.37
C TYR A 55 2.80 4.05 -1.58
N THR A 56 2.21 3.24 -2.44
CA THR A 56 1.55 3.69 -3.67
C THR A 56 0.30 4.52 -3.35
N GLU A 57 -0.47 4.12 -2.36
CA GLU A 57 -1.61 4.92 -1.91
C GLU A 57 -1.17 6.28 -1.39
N ALA A 58 -0.13 6.33 -0.57
CA ALA A 58 0.40 7.59 -0.05
C ALA A 58 0.90 8.48 -1.19
N LEU A 59 1.64 7.91 -2.15
CA LEU A 59 2.16 8.67 -3.28
C LEU A 59 1.05 9.30 -4.11
N TRP A 60 0.08 8.50 -4.54
CA TRP A 60 -0.93 8.98 -5.48
C TRP A 60 -2.03 9.79 -4.81
N ILE A 61 -2.53 9.36 -3.67
CA ILE A 61 -3.67 10.00 -3.01
C ILE A 61 -3.22 11.22 -2.21
N LEU A 62 -2.23 11.07 -1.35
CA LEU A 62 -1.82 12.13 -0.44
C LEU A 62 -0.86 13.12 -1.07
N GLU A 63 0.16 12.65 -1.81
CA GLU A 63 1.15 13.55 -2.40
C GLU A 63 0.68 14.14 -3.73
N ARG A 64 0.29 13.30 -4.70
CA ARG A 64 -0.06 13.76 -6.04
C ARG A 64 -1.44 14.41 -6.12
N CYS A 65 -2.43 13.88 -5.43
CA CYS A 65 -3.78 14.43 -5.47
C CYS A 65 -4.01 15.49 -4.40
N ALA A 66 -3.62 15.25 -3.16
CA ALA A 66 -3.83 16.18 -2.07
C ALA A 66 -2.72 17.22 -1.90
N GLY A 67 -1.59 17.07 -2.60
CA GLY A 67 -0.51 18.04 -2.58
C GLY A 67 0.32 18.05 -1.29
N LEU A 68 0.26 16.97 -0.50
CA LEU A 68 1.06 16.88 0.72
C LEU A 68 2.54 16.65 0.39
N PRO A 69 3.46 17.03 1.29
CA PRO A 69 4.88 16.72 1.12
C PRO A 69 5.11 15.20 1.06
N THR A 70 6.25 14.80 0.50
CA THR A 70 6.65 13.39 0.46
C THR A 70 6.64 12.80 1.87
N LEU A 71 5.83 11.74 2.06
CA LEU A 71 5.58 11.17 3.39
C LEU A 71 6.63 10.13 3.78
N PHE A 72 7.08 9.31 2.82
CA PHE A 72 7.99 8.20 3.11
C PHE A 72 9.15 8.16 2.10
N PRO A 73 9.97 9.23 2.01
CA PRO A 73 11.06 9.29 1.02
C PRO A 73 12.07 8.16 1.20
N GLU A 74 12.30 7.71 2.43
CA GLU A 74 13.26 6.65 2.75
C GLU A 74 12.85 5.28 2.22
N TYR A 75 11.57 5.09 1.91
CA TYR A 75 11.07 3.80 1.40
C TYR A 75 10.89 3.77 -0.11
N ARG A 76 11.17 4.88 -0.80
CA ARG A 76 10.92 4.95 -2.24
C ARG A 76 11.64 3.86 -3.02
N GLN A 77 12.93 3.70 -2.77
CA GLN A 77 13.74 2.72 -3.51
C GLN A 77 13.25 1.29 -3.26
N LEU A 78 12.92 0.97 -2.02
CA LEU A 78 12.47 -0.38 -1.67
C LEU A 78 11.06 -0.69 -2.18
N LEU A 79 10.12 0.24 -2.00
CA LEU A 79 8.70 -0.04 -2.16
C LEU A 79 8.09 0.41 -3.49
N ALA A 80 8.77 1.27 -4.26
CA ALA A 80 8.30 1.60 -5.59
C ALA A 80 8.57 0.42 -6.54
N ALA A 81 7.64 0.17 -7.46
CA ALA A 81 7.77 -0.94 -8.40
C ALA A 81 9.00 -0.83 -9.29
N ASP A 82 9.42 0.40 -9.61
CA ASP A 82 10.59 0.71 -10.43
C ASP A 82 11.85 0.97 -9.60
N GLY A 83 11.80 0.73 -8.30
CA GLY A 83 12.95 0.91 -7.40
C GLY A 83 13.91 -0.26 -7.47
N LEU A 84 13.86 -1.15 -6.48
CA LEU A 84 14.71 -2.34 -6.47
C LEU A 84 14.18 -3.44 -7.37
N PRO A 85 15.06 -4.21 -8.04
CA PRO A 85 14.63 -5.42 -8.74
C PRO A 85 14.07 -6.45 -7.74
N LYS A 86 13.28 -7.39 -8.25
CA LYS A 86 12.57 -8.35 -7.39
C LYS A 86 13.48 -9.12 -6.45
N TYR A 87 14.65 -9.51 -6.92
CA TYR A 87 15.58 -10.31 -6.11
C TYR A 87 16.21 -9.53 -4.96
N ASP A 88 16.09 -8.22 -4.94
CA ASP A 88 16.63 -7.33 -3.88
C ASP A 88 15.58 -6.82 -2.90
N ARG A 89 14.34 -7.21 -3.08
CA ARG A 89 13.24 -6.72 -2.24
C ARG A 89 13.14 -7.37 -0.88
#